data_20ee91e8141de01165aaa2dfe36f4e9f
#
_entry.id   20ee91e8141de01165aaa2dfe36f4e9f
#
_cell.length_a   1.000
_cell.length_b   1.000
_cell.length_c   1.000
_cell.angle_alpha   90.00
_cell.angle_beta   90.00
_cell.angle_gamma   90.00
#
_symmetry.space_group_name_H-M   'P 1'
#
loop_
_entity.id
_entity.type
_entity.pdbx_description
1 polymer ?
#
loop_
_entity_poly.entity_id
_entity_poly.type
_entity_poly.pdbx_seq_one_letter_code
_entity_poly.pdbx_strand_id
1 'polypeptide(L)'
;MYFGLSEDQIFFQDNVKKFLEDNAPLDVIRKIANEDDKTSKEDLHKGIITLGINNILIPEDNGGLGLDLLFATAVSQSLGEGIATLPFTGSYVMAPIAIKYGANEEQRNFYLNAVSYTHLTLPTRS
;
A
#
# COMPACT_ATOMS: atom_id res chain seq x y z
N MET A 1 -20.46 20.95 9.37
CA MET A 1 -19.33 19.99 9.47
C MET A 1 -19.51 18.90 8.43
N TYR A 2 -18.48 18.70 7.62
CA TYR A 2 -18.55 17.67 6.56
C TYR A 2 -17.87 16.41 7.05
N PHE A 3 -18.56 15.29 6.98
CA PHE A 3 -18.04 14.01 7.44
C PHE A 3 -17.63 13.06 6.30
N GLY A 4 -17.64 13.52 5.08
CA GLY A 4 -17.21 12.70 3.94
C GLY A 4 -15.72 12.77 3.69
N LEU A 5 -15.27 12.02 2.69
CA LEU A 5 -13.89 12.04 2.25
C LEU A 5 -13.60 13.34 1.49
N SER A 6 -12.34 13.78 1.52
CA SER A 6 -11.90 14.93 0.72
C SER A 6 -11.83 14.54 -0.76
N GLU A 7 -11.75 15.55 -1.62
CA GLU A 7 -11.60 15.33 -3.05
C GLU A 7 -10.34 14.53 -3.37
N ASP A 8 -9.24 14.81 -2.69
CA ASP A 8 -7.97 14.08 -2.89
C ASP A 8 -8.09 12.62 -2.45
N GLN A 9 -8.80 12.37 -1.35
CA GLN A 9 -9.03 11.00 -0.88
C GLN A 9 -9.89 10.22 -1.88
N ILE A 10 -10.94 10.83 -2.41
CA ILE A 10 -11.81 10.22 -3.41
C ILE A 10 -11.02 9.95 -4.69
N PHE A 11 -10.22 10.92 -5.14
CA PHE A 11 -9.38 10.77 -6.33
C PHE A 11 -8.41 9.59 -6.19
N PHE A 12 -7.78 9.45 -5.02
CA PHE A 12 -6.87 8.35 -4.76
C PHE A 12 -7.60 7.00 -4.74
N GLN A 13 -8.78 6.95 -4.10
CA GLN A 13 -9.63 5.76 -4.12
C GLN A 13 -10.00 5.34 -5.54
N ASP A 14 -10.40 6.29 -6.37
CA ASP A 14 -10.80 6.03 -7.75
C ASP A 14 -9.63 5.50 -8.57
N ASN A 15 -8.43 6.02 -8.36
CA ASN A 15 -7.23 5.53 -9.03
C ASN A 15 -6.91 4.08 -8.63
N VAL A 16 -7.02 3.76 -7.34
CA VAL A 16 -6.81 2.40 -6.84
C VAL A 16 -7.86 1.45 -7.42
N LYS A 17 -9.11 1.86 -7.39
CA LYS A 17 -10.21 1.07 -7.93
C LYS A 17 -10.03 0.78 -9.41
N LYS A 18 -9.71 1.80 -10.19
CA LYS A 18 -9.48 1.65 -11.62
C LYS A 18 -8.30 0.72 -11.91
N PHE A 19 -7.20 0.89 -11.18
CA PHE A 19 -6.04 0.02 -11.32
C PHE A 19 -6.41 -1.45 -11.08
N LEU A 20 -7.18 -1.72 -10.03
CA LEU A 20 -7.60 -3.10 -9.71
C LEU A 20 -8.55 -3.67 -10.75
N GLU A 21 -9.48 -2.87 -11.25
CA GLU A 21 -10.39 -3.30 -12.32
C GLU A 21 -9.63 -3.66 -13.59
N ASP A 22 -8.60 -2.89 -13.94
CA ASP A 22 -7.84 -3.09 -15.17
C ASP A 22 -6.78 -4.20 -15.05
N ASN A 23 -6.18 -4.38 -13.88
CA ASN A 23 -5.01 -5.24 -13.73
C ASN A 23 -5.22 -6.45 -12.82
N ALA A 24 -6.24 -6.44 -12.01
CA ALA A 24 -6.52 -7.53 -11.06
C ALA A 24 -8.03 -7.83 -10.99
N PRO A 25 -8.67 -8.11 -12.13
CA PRO A 25 -10.06 -8.54 -12.10
C PRO A 25 -10.18 -9.88 -11.37
N LEU A 26 -11.39 -10.26 -11.05
CA LEU A 26 -11.65 -11.41 -10.17
C LEU A 26 -11.00 -12.72 -10.65
N ASP A 27 -10.93 -12.94 -11.95
CA ASP A 27 -10.27 -14.13 -12.49
C ASP A 27 -8.77 -14.15 -12.19
N VAL A 28 -8.09 -13.01 -12.24
CA VAL A 28 -6.66 -12.88 -11.87
C VAL A 28 -6.49 -13.13 -10.38
N ILE A 29 -7.36 -12.56 -9.54
CA ILE A 29 -7.31 -12.78 -8.09
C ILE A 29 -7.50 -14.26 -7.76
N ARG A 30 -8.43 -14.93 -8.42
CA ARG A 30 -8.64 -16.38 -8.23
C ARG A 30 -7.42 -17.21 -8.63
N LYS A 31 -6.72 -16.83 -9.70
CA LYS A 31 -5.49 -17.51 -10.10
C LYS A 31 -4.40 -17.33 -9.04
N ILE A 32 -4.24 -16.13 -8.53
CA ILE A 32 -3.26 -15.87 -7.46
C ILE A 32 -3.58 -16.74 -6.24
N ALA A 33 -4.85 -16.81 -5.86
CA ALA A 33 -5.27 -17.54 -4.66
C ALA A 33 -5.19 -19.06 -4.82
N ASN A 34 -5.59 -19.58 -5.98
CA ASN A 34 -5.74 -21.01 -6.17
C ASN A 34 -4.53 -21.68 -6.80
N GLU A 35 -3.81 -20.97 -7.64
CA GLU A 35 -2.72 -21.52 -8.44
C GLU A 35 -1.34 -20.98 -8.03
N ASP A 36 -1.31 -20.11 -7.01
CA ASP A 36 -0.09 -19.45 -6.56
C ASP A 36 0.67 -18.78 -7.72
N ASP A 37 -0.07 -18.05 -8.56
CA ASP A 37 0.49 -17.37 -9.72
C ASP A 37 1.41 -16.23 -9.26
N LYS A 38 2.68 -16.54 -9.12
CA LYS A 38 3.69 -15.61 -8.62
C LYS A 38 3.86 -14.40 -9.51
N THR A 39 3.83 -14.60 -10.82
CA THR A 39 3.99 -13.50 -11.78
C THR A 39 2.88 -12.47 -11.64
N SER A 40 1.63 -12.92 -11.62
CA SER A 40 0.48 -12.02 -11.44
C SER A 40 0.51 -11.32 -10.09
N LYS A 41 0.94 -12.03 -9.05
CA LYS A 41 1.08 -11.46 -7.71
C LYS A 41 2.15 -10.38 -7.67
N GLU A 42 3.30 -10.61 -8.28
CA GLU A 42 4.37 -9.63 -8.36
C GLU A 42 3.96 -8.41 -9.19
N ASP A 43 3.29 -8.61 -10.30
CA ASP A 43 2.81 -7.52 -11.14
C ASP A 43 1.78 -6.67 -10.41
N LEU A 44 0.86 -7.28 -9.68
CA LEU A 44 -0.10 -6.59 -8.83
C LEU A 44 0.63 -5.74 -7.78
N HIS A 45 1.61 -6.33 -7.10
CA HIS A 45 2.38 -5.65 -6.07
C HIS A 45 3.16 -4.45 -6.64
N LYS A 46 3.83 -4.63 -7.77
CA LYS A 46 4.56 -3.54 -8.44
C LYS A 46 3.63 -2.39 -8.84
N GLY A 47 2.46 -2.72 -9.36
CA GLY A 47 1.47 -1.71 -9.73
C GLY A 47 0.96 -0.92 -8.53
N ILE A 48 0.70 -1.60 -7.42
CA ILE A 48 0.28 -0.98 -6.17
C ILE A 48 1.36 -0.02 -5.65
N ILE A 49 2.62 -0.42 -5.71
CA ILE A 49 3.74 0.44 -5.31
C ILE A 49 3.86 1.65 -6.24
N THR A 50 3.67 1.46 -7.54
CA THR A 50 3.71 2.55 -8.51
C THR A 50 2.65 3.61 -8.22
N LEU A 51 1.50 3.21 -7.67
CA LEU A 51 0.46 4.14 -7.23
C LEU A 51 0.82 4.88 -5.95
N GLY A 52 1.89 4.52 -5.26
CA GLY A 52 2.30 5.14 -4.00
C GLY A 52 1.61 4.61 -2.76
N ILE A 53 0.91 3.50 -2.85
CA ILE A 53 0.14 2.96 -1.73
C ILE A 53 1.03 2.57 -0.54
N ASN A 54 2.25 2.12 -0.81
CA ASN A 54 3.21 1.79 0.25
C ASN A 54 3.73 3.03 0.99
N ASN A 55 3.57 4.21 0.42
CA ASN A 55 4.16 5.44 0.94
C ASN A 55 3.18 6.37 1.65
N ILE A 56 1.92 6.01 1.77
CA ILE A 56 0.88 6.89 2.32
C ILE A 56 1.29 7.46 3.68
N LEU A 57 1.70 6.60 4.61
CA LEU A 57 2.03 6.99 5.98
C LEU A 57 3.52 7.22 6.22
N ILE A 58 4.34 7.10 5.20
CA ILE A 58 5.77 7.41 5.32
C ILE A 58 5.95 8.92 5.24
N PRO A 59 6.69 9.54 6.17
CA PRO A 59 6.96 10.98 6.12
C PRO A 59 7.66 11.40 4.83
N GLU A 60 7.42 12.62 4.38
CA GLU A 60 8.07 13.16 3.18
C GLU A 60 9.59 13.16 3.32
N ASP A 61 10.12 13.42 4.50
CA ASP A 61 11.57 13.37 4.76
C ASP A 61 12.17 11.99 4.51
N ASN A 62 11.36 10.94 4.55
CA ASN A 62 11.79 9.57 4.29
C ASN A 62 11.33 9.06 2.92
N GLY A 63 10.96 9.96 2.03
CA GLY A 63 10.58 9.61 0.66
C GLY A 63 9.12 9.23 0.48
N GLY A 64 8.29 9.43 1.48
CA GLY A 64 6.88 9.09 1.45
C GLY A 64 5.95 10.24 1.08
N LEU A 65 4.66 9.98 1.16
CA LEU A 65 3.61 10.96 0.84
C LEU A 65 3.22 11.80 2.05
N GLY A 66 3.56 11.38 3.26
CA GLY A 66 3.26 12.14 4.48
C GLY A 66 1.78 12.35 4.75
N LEU A 67 0.94 11.44 4.32
CA LEU A 67 -0.51 11.52 4.50
C LEU A 67 -0.93 10.87 5.82
N ASP A 68 -2.19 11.05 6.19
CA ASP A 68 -2.68 10.60 7.48
C ASP A 68 -3.39 9.23 7.44
N LEU A 69 -3.77 8.75 8.61
CA LEU A 69 -4.43 7.45 8.75
C LEU A 69 -5.81 7.43 8.08
N LEU A 70 -6.51 8.55 8.03
CA LEU A 70 -7.79 8.63 7.34
C LEU A 70 -7.63 8.38 5.84
N PHE A 71 -6.54 8.87 5.26
CA PHE A 71 -6.20 8.61 3.86
C PHE A 71 -5.93 7.12 3.63
N ALA A 72 -5.17 6.48 4.53
CA ALA A 72 -4.93 5.04 4.48
C ALA A 72 -6.23 4.24 4.60
N THR A 73 -7.16 4.69 5.44
CA THR A 73 -8.48 4.06 5.60
C THR A 73 -9.28 4.12 4.30
N ALA A 74 -9.28 5.26 3.63
CA ALA A 74 -9.96 5.42 2.34
C ALA A 74 -9.38 4.45 1.28
N VAL A 75 -8.06 4.32 1.22
CA VAL A 75 -7.39 3.39 0.31
C VAL A 75 -7.72 1.95 0.67
N SER A 76 -7.73 1.62 1.96
CA SER A 76 -8.07 0.28 2.45
C SER A 76 -9.46 -0.17 1.97
N GLN A 77 -10.41 0.74 1.95
CA GLN A 77 -11.75 0.46 1.45
C GLN A 77 -11.72 0.03 -0.03
N SER A 78 -11.01 0.78 -0.87
CA SER A 78 -10.88 0.44 -2.29
C SER A 78 -10.16 -0.88 -2.51
N LEU A 79 -9.12 -1.15 -1.73
CA LEU A 79 -8.40 -2.43 -1.81
C LEU A 79 -9.30 -3.60 -1.42
N GLY A 80 -10.11 -3.41 -0.38
CA GLY A 80 -11.07 -4.44 0.05
C GLY A 80 -12.15 -4.72 -0.98
N GLU A 81 -12.70 -3.67 -1.58
CA GLU A 81 -13.70 -3.81 -2.64
C GLU A 81 -13.15 -4.58 -3.84
N GLY A 82 -11.89 -4.37 -4.18
CA GLY A 82 -11.21 -5.07 -5.28
C GLY A 82 -10.60 -6.40 -4.89
N ILE A 83 -10.72 -6.83 -3.64
CA ILE A 83 -10.15 -8.08 -3.12
C ILE A 83 -8.64 -8.16 -3.41
N ALA A 84 -7.94 -7.05 -3.21
CA ALA A 84 -6.51 -6.98 -3.49
C ALA A 84 -5.70 -7.86 -2.53
N THR A 85 -4.91 -8.78 -3.08
CA THR A 85 -4.15 -9.73 -2.28
C THR A 85 -2.77 -9.16 -1.96
N LEU A 86 -2.69 -8.27 -1.00
CA LEU A 86 -1.43 -7.69 -0.54
C LEU A 86 -1.51 -7.40 0.96
N PRO A 87 -0.38 -7.38 1.66
CA PRO A 87 -0.37 -7.15 3.10
C PRO A 87 -0.41 -5.65 3.44
N PHE A 88 -1.45 -4.96 3.00
CA PHE A 88 -1.55 -3.51 3.14
C PHE A 88 -1.50 -3.06 4.60
N THR A 89 -2.41 -3.59 5.42
CA THR A 89 -2.56 -3.16 6.82
C THR A 89 -1.29 -3.40 7.63
N GLY A 90 -0.73 -4.60 7.55
CA GLY A 90 0.47 -4.94 8.31
C GLY A 90 1.70 -4.18 7.86
N SER A 91 1.97 -4.20 6.55
CA SER A 91 3.23 -3.68 6.02
C SER A 91 3.21 -2.18 5.77
N TYR A 92 2.08 -1.62 5.40
CA TYR A 92 2.03 -0.21 4.97
C TYR A 92 1.26 0.71 5.91
N VAL A 93 0.61 0.17 6.92
CA VAL A 93 -0.08 0.95 7.96
C VAL A 93 0.53 0.70 9.33
N MET A 94 0.46 -0.53 9.82
CA MET A 94 0.90 -0.84 11.18
C MET A 94 2.42 -0.70 11.35
N ALA A 95 3.20 -1.24 10.44
CA ALA A 95 4.65 -1.18 10.52
C ALA A 95 5.19 0.26 10.47
N PRO A 96 4.78 1.11 9.50
CA PRO A 96 5.21 2.50 9.49
C PRO A 96 4.81 3.27 10.75
N ILE A 97 3.62 3.06 11.29
CA ILE A 97 3.17 3.72 12.51
C ILE A 97 4.01 3.27 13.70
N ALA A 98 4.24 1.96 13.84
CA ALA A 98 5.05 1.42 14.94
C ALA A 98 6.48 1.97 14.89
N ILE A 99 7.07 2.04 13.71
CA ILE A 99 8.43 2.58 13.53
C ILE A 99 8.45 4.07 13.84
N LYS A 100 7.46 4.81 13.33
CA LYS A 100 7.40 6.27 13.53
C LYS A 100 7.35 6.64 15.02
N TYR A 101 6.59 5.92 15.82
CA TYR A 101 6.38 6.26 17.22
C TYR A 101 7.23 5.47 18.20
N GLY A 102 7.72 4.30 17.82
CA GLY A 102 8.45 3.41 18.73
C GLY A 102 9.95 3.33 18.52
N ALA A 103 10.46 3.76 17.38
CA ALA A 103 11.86 3.67 17.03
C ALA A 103 12.61 4.97 17.35
N ASN A 104 13.92 4.89 17.49
CA ASN A 104 14.77 6.09 17.60
C ASN A 104 14.96 6.70 16.18
N GLU A 105 15.60 7.86 16.11
CA GLU A 105 15.76 8.57 14.84
C GLU A 105 16.54 7.77 13.80
N GLU A 106 17.61 7.12 14.21
CA GLU A 106 18.43 6.31 13.30
C GLU A 106 17.64 5.12 12.75
N GLN A 107 16.95 4.39 13.61
CA GLN A 107 16.10 3.27 13.21
C GLN A 107 14.96 3.73 12.31
N ARG A 108 14.34 4.86 12.65
CA ARG A 108 13.26 5.44 11.88
C ARG A 108 13.71 5.73 10.46
N ASN A 109 14.82 6.42 10.30
CA ASN A 109 15.35 6.77 8.98
C ASN A 109 15.72 5.52 8.18
N PHE A 110 16.33 4.53 8.83
CA PHE A 110 16.71 3.29 8.15
C PHE A 110 15.49 2.52 7.65
N TYR A 111 14.54 2.25 8.52
CA TYR A 111 13.40 1.38 8.16
C TYR A 111 12.35 2.09 7.29
N LEU A 112 12.05 3.34 7.54
CA LEU A 112 11.08 4.06 6.74
C LEU A 112 11.60 4.33 5.33
N ASN A 113 12.88 4.62 5.17
CA ASN A 113 13.49 4.76 3.86
C ASN A 113 13.46 3.41 3.11
N ALA A 114 13.74 2.32 3.81
CA ALA A 114 13.68 0.99 3.22
C ALA A 114 12.28 0.66 2.70
N VAL A 115 11.23 0.93 3.47
CA VAL A 115 9.85 0.70 3.04
C VAL A 115 9.51 1.57 1.82
N SER A 116 9.93 2.84 1.84
CA SER A 116 9.64 3.77 0.77
C SER A 116 10.30 3.40 -0.56
N TYR A 117 11.57 2.96 -0.47
CA TYR A 117 12.31 2.68 -1.68
C TYR A 117 12.27 1.22 -2.15
N THR A 118 11.75 0.32 -1.28
CA THR A 118 11.88 -0.99 -1.59
C THR A 118 10.80 -1.49 -2.32
N HIS A 119 10.83 -1.60 -3.36
CA HIS A 119 9.90 -2.20 -3.98
C HIS A 119 9.94 -3.59 -3.81
N LEU A 120 10.24 -4.00 -3.12
CA LEU A 120 10.48 -4.73 -2.79
C LEU A 120 10.69 -5.89 -2.77
N THR A 121 11.18 -6.08 -2.95
CA THR A 121 11.75 -7.21 -2.94
C THR A 121 11.91 -7.59 -1.68
N LEU A 122 11.05 -7.82 -1.03
CA LEU A 122 11.14 -8.46 0.01
C LEU A 122 11.91 -9.60 -0.24
N PRO A 123 12.86 -9.83 0.34
CA PRO A 123 13.70 -10.87 0.28
C PRO A 123 13.02 -11.97 0.78
N THR A 124 12.67 -12.50 0.28
CA THR A 124 12.14 -13.50 0.63
C THR A 124 12.98 -14.50 1.00
N ARG A 125 13.34 -14.77 1.61
CA ARG A 125 13.92 -15.55 1.85
C ARG A 125 13.81 -16.34 2.23
N SER A 126 13.94 -16.87 2.19
CA SER A 126 13.95 -17.68 2.37
C SER A 126 14.01 -18.27 2.80
#